data_2746a1218c7b74bca748f09425c4f887
#
_entry.id   2746a1218c7b74bca748f09425c4f887
#
_cell.length_a   1.000
_cell.length_b   1.000
_cell.length_c   1.000
_cell.angle_alpha   90.00
_cell.angle_beta   90.00
_cell.angle_gamma   90.00
#
_symmetry.space_group_name_H-M   'P 1'
#
loop_
_entity.id
_entity.type
_entity.pdbx_description
1 polymer ?
#
loop_
_entity_poly.entity_id
_entity_poly.type
_entity_poly.pdbx_seq_one_letter_code
_entity_poly.pdbx_strand_id
1 'polypeptide(L)'
;ERFGIIDKYSFDFNFPDLNTSSPVYIKTSVAARSLNSSSFSISANGNFLSNINVSKIVYDYATEYAKTGLSSNQFISNSNQINIEIEYNYSESNAIGWLNYIELNARRDLRINNDFLHFRDLESISTNQSGKYIISNASSFTKVWDITDVTNVRSLSTNFSNNEIIFLDSISELKTYYAFNQDYKKAVLVGKIENQNLHAITSEIEYVIVSHPDFLNAANDLAEIHQTQDNLNSIVVTPNQIYNEFSSGKQDVAAIRDFFRMLYKLPNSNFKYALLFGDGSYD
;
A
#
# COMPACT_ATOMS: atom_id res chain seq x y z
N GLU A 1 -2.22 -7.44 -14.38
CA GLU A 1 -2.31 -8.37 -15.52
C GLU A 1 -2.18 -7.65 -16.86
N ARG A 2 -1.66 -8.33 -17.88
CA ARG A 2 -1.44 -7.80 -19.23
C ARG A 2 -2.38 -8.48 -20.23
N PHE A 3 -3.12 -7.67 -20.99
CA PHE A 3 -4.01 -8.09 -22.08
C PHE A 3 -3.33 -7.90 -23.45
N GLY A 4 -3.85 -8.58 -24.48
CA GLY A 4 -3.38 -8.50 -25.87
C GLY A 4 -2.90 -9.84 -26.45
N ILE A 5 -2.70 -10.86 -25.59
CA ILE A 5 -2.60 -12.28 -25.96
C ILE A 5 -3.79 -13.02 -25.36
N ILE A 6 -4.13 -12.67 -24.13
CA ILE A 6 -5.35 -13.08 -23.44
C ILE A 6 -6.17 -11.80 -23.27
N ASP A 7 -7.38 -11.81 -23.80
CA ASP A 7 -8.22 -10.62 -23.81
C ASP A 7 -9.17 -10.54 -22.61
N LYS A 8 -9.30 -11.63 -21.85
CA LYS A 8 -10.21 -11.74 -20.72
C LYS A 8 -9.54 -12.41 -19.53
N TYR A 9 -9.65 -11.80 -18.37
CA TYR A 9 -9.24 -12.35 -17.08
C TYR A 9 -10.39 -12.41 -16.12
N SER A 10 -10.36 -13.43 -15.24
CA SER A 10 -11.35 -13.66 -14.20
C SER A 10 -10.65 -13.71 -12.84
N PHE A 11 -11.23 -13.04 -11.84
CA PHE A 11 -10.69 -12.89 -10.50
C PHE A 11 -11.76 -13.26 -9.48
N ASP A 12 -11.46 -14.25 -8.64
CA ASP A 12 -12.36 -14.72 -7.59
C ASP A 12 -11.99 -14.10 -6.23
N PHE A 13 -12.98 -13.54 -5.56
CA PHE A 13 -12.88 -12.96 -4.24
C PHE A 13 -13.86 -13.64 -3.28
N ASN A 14 -13.37 -14.01 -2.09
CA ASN A 14 -14.21 -14.58 -1.06
C ASN A 14 -14.41 -13.58 0.08
N PHE A 15 -15.67 -13.21 0.32
CA PHE A 15 -16.11 -12.32 1.41
C PHE A 15 -16.97 -13.11 2.41
N PRO A 16 -16.36 -13.77 3.40
CA PRO A 16 -17.12 -14.49 4.45
C PRO A 16 -18.09 -13.54 5.14
N ASP A 17 -19.30 -14.04 5.41
CA ASP A 17 -20.37 -13.29 6.09
C ASP A 17 -20.78 -11.99 5.37
N LEU A 18 -20.72 -11.98 4.03
CA LEU A 18 -21.17 -10.86 3.21
C LEU A 18 -22.61 -10.47 3.55
N ASN A 19 -22.85 -9.17 3.77
CA ASN A 19 -24.19 -8.64 3.87
C ASN A 19 -24.79 -8.49 2.47
N THR A 20 -25.61 -9.46 2.08
CA THR A 20 -26.22 -9.53 0.74
C THR A 20 -27.27 -8.46 0.46
N SER A 21 -27.70 -7.71 1.48
CA SER A 21 -28.62 -6.57 1.32
C SER A 21 -27.89 -5.26 1.03
N SER A 22 -26.58 -5.22 1.24
CA SER A 22 -25.76 -4.02 1.02
C SER A 22 -25.03 -4.12 -0.31
N PRO A 23 -24.81 -2.99 -1.00
CA PRO A 23 -24.04 -3.01 -2.24
C PRO A 23 -22.56 -3.32 -1.98
N VAL A 24 -21.96 -3.99 -2.96
CA VAL A 24 -20.51 -4.12 -3.10
C VAL A 24 -20.04 -3.00 -4.03
N TYR A 25 -19.11 -2.19 -3.56
CA TYR A 25 -18.48 -1.15 -4.35
C TYR A 25 -17.23 -1.70 -5.01
N ILE A 26 -17.08 -1.46 -6.31
CA ILE A 26 -15.92 -1.85 -7.10
C ILE A 26 -15.29 -0.63 -7.73
N LYS A 27 -13.97 -0.53 -7.62
CA LYS A 27 -13.13 0.43 -8.32
C LYS A 27 -12.10 -0.31 -9.14
N THR A 28 -12.02 0.00 -10.43
CA THR A 28 -11.11 -0.67 -11.36
C THR A 28 -10.25 0.36 -12.07
N SER A 29 -8.94 0.16 -12.04
CA SER A 29 -7.97 0.99 -12.73
C SER A 29 -7.26 0.17 -13.80
N VAL A 30 -7.22 0.71 -15.01
CA VAL A 30 -6.63 0.08 -16.20
C VAL A 30 -5.72 1.05 -16.92
N ALA A 31 -4.88 0.54 -17.80
CA ALA A 31 -4.14 1.32 -18.78
C ALA A 31 -4.18 0.61 -20.14
N ALA A 32 -4.08 1.38 -21.22
CA ALA A 32 -3.96 0.82 -22.56
C ALA A 32 -3.01 1.61 -23.44
N ARG A 33 -2.32 0.88 -24.30
CA ARG A 33 -1.51 1.40 -25.39
C ARG A 33 -2.09 0.92 -26.70
N SER A 34 -2.77 1.79 -27.40
CA SER A 34 -3.42 1.51 -28.68
C SER A 34 -3.46 2.78 -29.53
N LEU A 35 -3.29 2.66 -30.84
CA LEU A 35 -3.44 3.76 -31.81
C LEU A 35 -4.91 4.09 -32.11
N ASN A 36 -5.81 3.18 -31.73
CA ASN A 36 -7.25 3.40 -31.76
C ASN A 36 -7.79 3.45 -30.34
N SER A 37 -8.94 4.08 -30.13
CA SER A 37 -9.64 4.01 -28.85
C SER A 37 -9.99 2.55 -28.54
N SER A 38 -9.81 2.17 -27.29
CA SER A 38 -10.08 0.84 -26.77
C SER A 38 -10.93 0.91 -25.51
N SER A 39 -11.41 -0.22 -25.01
CA SER A 39 -12.18 -0.24 -23.78
C SER A 39 -11.96 -1.54 -22.98
N PHE A 40 -12.27 -1.47 -21.69
CA PHE A 40 -12.34 -2.65 -20.83
C PHE A 40 -13.77 -2.82 -20.37
N SER A 41 -14.37 -3.98 -20.65
CA SER A 41 -15.67 -4.38 -20.12
C SER A 41 -15.48 -5.02 -18.76
N ILE A 42 -16.24 -4.59 -17.77
CA ILE A 42 -16.23 -5.11 -16.41
C ILE A 42 -17.54 -5.81 -16.14
N SER A 43 -17.47 -7.05 -15.66
CA SER A 43 -18.63 -7.82 -15.21
C SER A 43 -18.40 -8.36 -13.79
N ALA A 44 -19.47 -8.49 -13.01
CA ALA A 44 -19.48 -9.12 -11.70
C ALA A 44 -20.50 -10.25 -11.67
N ASN A 45 -20.07 -11.44 -11.25
CA ASN A 45 -20.92 -12.64 -11.21
C ASN A 45 -21.69 -12.88 -12.51
N GLY A 46 -21.01 -12.68 -13.66
CA GLY A 46 -21.58 -12.83 -15.00
C GLY A 46 -22.47 -11.67 -15.47
N ASN A 47 -22.71 -10.65 -14.64
CA ASN A 47 -23.51 -9.48 -15.01
C ASN A 47 -22.60 -8.32 -15.42
N PHE A 48 -22.87 -7.74 -16.57
CA PHE A 48 -22.15 -6.55 -17.05
C PHE A 48 -22.39 -5.36 -16.11
N LEU A 49 -21.31 -4.65 -15.75
CA LEU A 49 -21.37 -3.44 -14.92
C LEU A 49 -21.11 -2.17 -15.74
N SER A 50 -20.00 -2.12 -16.44
CA SER A 50 -19.61 -0.91 -17.19
C SER A 50 -18.48 -1.19 -18.17
N ASN A 51 -18.22 -0.19 -19.04
CA ASN A 51 -17.01 -0.09 -19.83
C ASN A 51 -16.12 1.05 -19.32
N ILE A 52 -14.82 0.80 -19.29
CA ILE A 52 -13.81 1.84 -19.14
C ILE A 52 -13.25 2.16 -20.52
N ASN A 53 -13.60 3.30 -21.06
CA ASN A 53 -13.06 3.75 -22.34
C ASN A 53 -11.68 4.37 -22.14
N VAL A 54 -10.72 3.94 -22.96
CA VAL A 54 -9.35 4.47 -22.95
C VAL A 54 -9.05 5.08 -24.30
N SER A 55 -8.66 6.35 -24.29
CA SER A 55 -8.32 7.09 -25.49
C SER A 55 -7.06 6.53 -26.16
N LYS A 56 -6.98 6.66 -27.47
CA LYS A 56 -5.79 6.30 -28.24
C LYS A 56 -4.55 7.10 -27.79
N ILE A 57 -3.37 6.50 -27.92
CA ILE A 57 -2.10 7.23 -27.86
C ILE A 57 -1.78 7.86 -29.22
N VAL A 58 -0.92 8.86 -29.21
CA VAL A 58 -0.21 9.32 -30.41
C VAL A 58 1.17 8.67 -30.38
N TYR A 59 1.57 8.02 -31.48
CA TYR A 59 2.89 7.41 -31.56
C TYR A 59 3.94 8.48 -31.79
N ASP A 60 4.30 9.16 -30.71
CA ASP A 60 5.35 10.15 -30.67
C ASP A 60 6.23 9.84 -29.45
N TYR A 61 7.50 9.91 -29.64
CA TYR A 61 8.53 9.65 -28.63
C TYR A 61 8.43 10.61 -27.42
N ALA A 62 7.82 11.79 -27.61
CA ALA A 62 7.60 12.78 -26.55
C ALA A 62 6.26 12.63 -25.79
N THR A 63 5.41 11.64 -26.18
CA THR A 63 4.08 11.48 -25.58
C THR A 63 4.05 10.34 -24.54
N GLU A 64 2.94 10.27 -23.80
CA GLU A 64 2.72 9.21 -22.83
C GLU A 64 2.72 7.83 -23.49
N TYR A 65 3.41 6.89 -22.86
CA TYR A 65 3.53 5.51 -23.34
C TYR A 65 2.18 4.78 -23.39
N ALA A 66 1.31 5.02 -22.43
CA ALA A 66 -0.04 4.47 -22.35
C ALA A 66 -1.02 5.48 -21.72
N LYS A 67 -2.30 5.31 -21.99
CA LYS A 67 -3.39 6.08 -21.36
C LYS A 67 -4.04 5.26 -20.26
N THR A 68 -4.50 5.92 -19.21
CA THR A 68 -5.17 5.27 -18.08
C THR A 68 -6.67 5.45 -18.14
N GLY A 69 -7.38 4.51 -17.55
CA GLY A 69 -8.83 4.55 -17.33
C GLY A 69 -9.20 4.12 -15.93
N LEU A 70 -10.28 4.67 -15.40
CA LEU A 70 -10.79 4.38 -14.07
C LEU A 70 -12.32 4.27 -14.13
N SER A 71 -12.87 3.29 -13.41
CA SER A 71 -14.31 3.25 -13.14
C SER A 71 -14.61 2.96 -11.68
N SER A 72 -15.78 3.42 -11.25
CA SER A 72 -16.34 3.09 -9.94
C SER A 72 -17.79 2.67 -10.16
N ASN A 73 -18.15 1.50 -9.67
CA ASN A 73 -19.48 0.90 -9.82
C ASN A 73 -19.92 0.31 -8.49
N GLN A 74 -21.19 -0.08 -8.42
CA GLN A 74 -21.73 -0.86 -7.33
C GLN A 74 -22.68 -1.95 -7.87
N PHE A 75 -22.78 -3.06 -7.15
CA PHE A 75 -23.68 -4.16 -7.47
C PHE A 75 -24.09 -4.90 -6.20
N ILE A 76 -25.18 -5.67 -6.29
CA ILE A 76 -25.60 -6.58 -5.21
C ILE A 76 -25.06 -7.98 -5.53
N SER A 77 -24.44 -8.62 -4.54
CA SER A 77 -24.04 -10.03 -4.63
C SER A 77 -24.88 -10.88 -3.67
N ASN A 78 -25.43 -11.95 -4.17
CA ASN A 78 -26.17 -12.95 -3.37
C ASN A 78 -25.26 -14.10 -2.89
N SER A 79 -23.95 -13.98 -3.11
CA SER A 79 -22.96 -14.99 -2.78
C SER A 79 -21.75 -14.37 -2.10
N ASN A 80 -21.18 -15.10 -1.14
CA ASN A 80 -19.89 -14.77 -0.54
C ASN A 80 -18.73 -14.86 -1.55
N GLN A 81 -18.91 -15.62 -2.63
CA GLN A 81 -17.97 -15.68 -3.74
C GLN A 81 -18.35 -14.63 -4.76
N ILE A 82 -17.45 -13.73 -5.06
CA ILE A 82 -17.59 -12.69 -6.07
C ILE A 82 -16.56 -12.94 -7.15
N ASN A 83 -17.05 -13.15 -8.36
CA ASN A 83 -16.23 -13.29 -9.56
C ASN A 83 -16.25 -11.95 -10.31
N ILE A 84 -15.09 -11.39 -10.61
CA ILE A 84 -14.95 -10.19 -11.45
C ILE A 84 -14.26 -10.59 -12.73
N GLU A 85 -14.91 -10.33 -13.85
CA GLU A 85 -14.34 -10.52 -15.17
C GLU A 85 -13.99 -9.18 -15.80
N ILE A 86 -12.81 -9.10 -16.40
CA ILE A 86 -12.34 -7.92 -17.16
C ILE A 86 -11.94 -8.40 -18.55
N GLU A 87 -12.53 -7.78 -19.56
CA GLU A 87 -12.27 -8.08 -20.96
C GLU A 87 -11.79 -6.83 -21.68
N TYR A 88 -10.66 -6.92 -22.37
CA TYR A 88 -10.07 -5.83 -23.13
C TYR A 88 -10.57 -5.88 -24.59
N ASN A 89 -11.21 -4.81 -25.02
CA ASN A 89 -11.78 -4.66 -26.34
C ASN A 89 -10.95 -3.67 -27.17
N TYR A 90 -10.32 -4.14 -28.23
CA TYR A 90 -9.46 -3.38 -29.11
C TYR A 90 -9.64 -3.76 -30.58
N SER A 91 -9.17 -2.92 -31.50
CA SER A 91 -9.36 -3.11 -32.94
C SER A 91 -8.05 -3.31 -33.72
N GLU A 92 -6.90 -3.27 -33.03
CA GLU A 92 -5.60 -3.41 -33.69
C GLU A 92 -4.73 -4.48 -33.03
N SER A 93 -3.95 -5.22 -33.83
CA SER A 93 -3.17 -6.38 -33.36
C SER A 93 -2.04 -6.05 -32.37
N ASN A 94 -1.61 -4.79 -32.32
CA ASN A 94 -0.53 -4.33 -31.46
C ASN A 94 -1.02 -3.62 -30.20
N ALA A 95 -2.35 -3.61 -29.96
CA ALA A 95 -2.92 -3.04 -28.76
C ALA A 95 -2.52 -3.86 -27.53
N ILE A 96 -2.17 -3.17 -26.46
CA ILE A 96 -1.82 -3.79 -25.19
C ILE A 96 -2.62 -3.09 -24.09
N GLY A 97 -3.27 -3.89 -23.25
CA GLY A 97 -3.95 -3.44 -22.04
C GLY A 97 -3.27 -3.91 -20.77
N TRP A 98 -3.47 -3.20 -19.68
CA TRP A 98 -3.02 -3.59 -18.34
C TRP A 98 -4.11 -3.33 -17.32
N LEU A 99 -4.33 -4.31 -16.46
CA LEU A 99 -5.04 -4.12 -15.21
C LEU A 99 -4.04 -3.65 -14.15
N ASN A 100 -4.27 -2.49 -13.59
CA ASN A 100 -3.49 -1.95 -12.47
C ASN A 100 -4.00 -2.53 -11.15
N TYR A 101 -5.29 -2.30 -10.83
CA TYR A 101 -5.92 -2.90 -9.65
C TYR A 101 -7.44 -3.04 -9.79
N ILE A 102 -7.97 -3.95 -9.00
CA ILE A 102 -9.38 -4.05 -8.62
C ILE A 102 -9.45 -3.81 -7.10
N GLU A 103 -10.30 -2.90 -6.68
CA GLU A 103 -10.62 -2.65 -5.28
C GLU A 103 -12.09 -3.00 -5.06
N LEU A 104 -12.37 -3.90 -4.12
CA LEU A 104 -13.72 -4.25 -3.70
C LEU A 104 -13.92 -3.82 -2.24
N ASN A 105 -15.01 -3.11 -2.00
CA ASN A 105 -15.46 -2.75 -0.66
C ASN A 105 -16.87 -3.33 -0.46
N ALA A 106 -17.00 -4.20 0.53
CA ALA A 106 -18.24 -4.89 0.82
C ALA A 106 -18.52 -4.85 2.33
N ARG A 107 -19.79 -4.66 2.71
CA ARG A 107 -20.21 -4.81 4.10
C ARG A 107 -20.37 -6.29 4.45
N ARG A 108 -20.01 -6.64 5.66
CA ARG A 108 -20.16 -7.99 6.20
C ARG A 108 -20.67 -7.94 7.62
N ASP A 109 -21.32 -9.00 8.06
CA ASP A 109 -21.61 -9.18 9.46
C ASP A 109 -20.31 -9.33 10.24
N LEU A 110 -20.21 -8.69 11.38
CA LEU A 110 -19.02 -8.74 12.20
C LEU A 110 -18.97 -10.07 12.95
N ARG A 111 -18.18 -10.98 12.40
CA ARG A 111 -18.00 -12.34 12.96
C ARG A 111 -16.51 -12.73 12.95
N ILE A 112 -16.03 -13.26 14.05
CA ILE A 112 -14.69 -13.84 14.13
C ILE A 112 -14.72 -15.24 13.55
N ASN A 113 -14.19 -15.41 12.33
CA ASN A 113 -14.14 -16.71 11.65
C ASN A 113 -12.81 -17.44 11.85
N ASN A 114 -11.77 -16.70 12.17
CA ASN A 114 -10.44 -17.16 12.54
C ASN A 114 -10.07 -16.53 13.88
N ASP A 115 -8.81 -16.38 14.16
CA ASP A 115 -8.34 -15.78 15.43
C ASP A 115 -8.55 -14.27 15.51
N PHE A 116 -8.89 -13.61 14.40
CA PHE A 116 -9.05 -12.15 14.35
C PHE A 116 -10.09 -11.68 13.33
N LEU A 117 -10.54 -10.44 13.50
CA LEU A 117 -11.38 -9.69 12.59
C LEU A 117 -10.85 -8.26 12.45
N HIS A 118 -10.48 -7.87 11.23
CA HIS A 118 -10.11 -6.51 10.90
C HIS A 118 -11.26 -5.87 10.12
N PHE A 119 -11.75 -4.70 10.54
CA PHE A 119 -12.89 -4.05 9.90
C PHE A 119 -12.92 -2.55 10.09
N ARG A 120 -13.66 -1.90 9.20
CA ARG A 120 -14.09 -0.50 9.23
C ARG A 120 -15.43 -0.39 8.53
N ASP A 121 -16.21 0.64 8.80
CA ASP A 121 -17.49 0.86 8.15
C ASP A 121 -17.57 2.28 7.58
N LEU A 122 -17.52 2.39 6.27
CA LEU A 122 -17.57 3.68 5.56
C LEU A 122 -18.94 4.36 5.65
N GLU A 123 -20.01 3.58 5.85
CA GLU A 123 -21.37 4.09 5.88
C GLU A 123 -21.84 4.49 7.28
N SER A 124 -21.09 4.14 8.33
CA SER A 124 -21.46 4.46 9.71
C SER A 124 -21.09 5.89 10.15
N ILE A 125 -20.35 6.63 9.34
CA ILE A 125 -19.83 7.94 9.73
C ILE A 125 -20.97 8.94 9.97
N SER A 126 -21.06 9.45 11.19
CA SER A 126 -22.06 10.48 11.58
C SER A 126 -21.51 11.35 12.68
N THR A 127 -21.67 12.67 12.52
CA THR A 127 -21.18 13.65 13.50
C THR A 127 -21.96 13.57 14.82
N ASN A 128 -21.26 13.67 15.94
CA ASN A 128 -21.81 13.70 17.30
C ASN A 128 -22.67 12.46 17.68
N GLN A 129 -22.37 11.30 17.08
CA GLN A 129 -23.04 10.05 17.39
C GLN A 129 -22.05 8.97 17.80
N SER A 130 -22.56 7.94 18.49
CA SER A 130 -21.83 6.73 18.83
C SER A 130 -22.42 5.55 18.10
N GLY A 131 -21.57 4.74 17.52
CA GLY A 131 -21.93 3.46 16.93
C GLY A 131 -21.90 2.35 17.97
N LYS A 132 -22.87 1.45 17.92
CA LYS A 132 -22.87 0.19 18.64
C LYS A 132 -22.41 -0.92 17.71
N TYR A 133 -21.32 -1.55 18.07
CA TYR A 133 -20.77 -2.69 17.31
C TYR A 133 -21.02 -3.96 18.06
N ILE A 134 -21.51 -5.00 17.34
CA ILE A 134 -21.74 -6.34 17.87
C ILE A 134 -20.91 -7.30 17.04
N ILE A 135 -19.99 -8.01 17.68
CA ILE A 135 -19.15 -9.01 17.03
C ILE A 135 -19.51 -10.38 17.55
N SER A 136 -19.99 -11.25 16.68
CA SER A 136 -20.38 -12.61 16.98
C SER A 136 -19.21 -13.60 16.92
N ASN A 137 -19.44 -14.83 17.43
CA ASN A 137 -18.40 -15.86 17.54
C ASN A 137 -17.17 -15.40 18.34
N ALA A 138 -17.43 -14.56 19.32
CA ALA A 138 -16.44 -14.02 20.24
C ALA A 138 -16.33 -14.90 21.51
N SER A 139 -15.27 -14.71 22.27
CA SER A 139 -15.06 -15.31 23.58
C SER A 139 -14.94 -14.24 24.67
N SER A 140 -14.96 -14.64 25.94
CA SER A 140 -14.70 -13.72 27.06
C SER A 140 -13.29 -13.12 27.05
N PHE A 141 -12.39 -13.67 26.26
CA PHE A 141 -11.02 -13.20 26.09
C PHE A 141 -10.82 -12.30 24.88
N THR A 142 -11.85 -12.17 24.02
CA THR A 142 -11.78 -11.35 22.83
C THR A 142 -11.52 -9.89 23.20
N LYS A 143 -10.53 -9.29 22.59
CA LYS A 143 -10.16 -7.88 22.72
C LYS A 143 -10.46 -7.13 21.44
N VAL A 144 -10.77 -5.85 21.57
CA VAL A 144 -10.94 -4.94 20.43
C VAL A 144 -9.98 -3.77 20.60
N TRP A 145 -9.22 -3.52 19.57
CA TRP A 145 -8.37 -2.35 19.46
C TRP A 145 -8.87 -1.41 18.36
N ASP A 146 -8.90 -0.12 18.68
CA ASP A 146 -8.94 0.93 17.69
C ASP A 146 -7.52 1.17 17.20
N ILE A 147 -7.29 0.88 15.91
CA ILE A 147 -6.01 1.00 15.22
C ILE A 147 -6.03 2.08 14.14
N THR A 148 -6.96 3.04 14.26
CA THR A 148 -7.09 4.17 13.34
C THR A 148 -5.78 4.94 13.25
N ASP A 149 -5.16 5.20 14.40
CA ASP A 149 -3.78 5.67 14.47
C ASP A 149 -2.89 4.52 14.95
N VAL A 150 -2.10 3.96 14.03
CA VAL A 150 -1.20 2.82 14.33
C VAL A 150 -0.08 3.17 15.30
N THR A 151 0.19 4.45 15.51
CA THR A 151 1.18 4.94 16.49
C THR A 151 0.57 5.16 17.88
N ASN A 152 -0.78 5.18 17.98
CA ASN A 152 -1.52 5.42 19.21
C ASN A 152 -2.72 4.48 19.32
N VAL A 153 -2.46 3.20 19.35
CA VAL A 153 -3.48 2.14 19.45
C VAL A 153 -4.22 2.20 20.77
N ARG A 154 -5.55 2.16 20.73
CA ARG A 154 -6.40 2.18 21.91
C ARG A 154 -7.12 0.85 22.13
N SER A 155 -7.06 0.31 23.36
CA SER A 155 -7.90 -0.84 23.75
C SER A 155 -9.29 -0.35 24.13
N LEU A 156 -10.31 -0.94 23.55
CA LEU A 156 -11.70 -0.58 23.81
C LEU A 156 -12.30 -1.48 24.90
N SER A 157 -13.17 -0.90 25.73
CA SER A 157 -13.95 -1.65 26.70
C SER A 157 -15.08 -2.40 26.00
N THR A 158 -15.19 -3.69 26.26
CA THR A 158 -16.18 -4.58 25.64
C THR A 158 -17.02 -5.28 26.69
N ASN A 159 -18.29 -5.55 26.38
CA ASN A 159 -19.18 -6.40 27.16
C ASN A 159 -19.37 -7.72 26.44
N PHE A 160 -19.05 -8.84 27.10
CA PHE A 160 -19.24 -10.19 26.56
C PHE A 160 -20.53 -10.80 27.09
N SER A 161 -21.36 -11.31 26.20
CA SER A 161 -22.56 -12.09 26.51
C SER A 161 -22.97 -12.94 25.29
N ASN A 162 -23.43 -14.19 25.53
CA ASN A 162 -23.97 -15.06 24.48
C ASN A 162 -23.06 -15.25 23.25
N ASN A 163 -21.75 -15.43 23.45
CA ASN A 163 -20.75 -15.53 22.38
C ASN A 163 -20.64 -14.27 21.49
N GLU A 164 -21.09 -13.14 22.01
CA GLU A 164 -20.95 -11.83 21.37
C GLU A 164 -20.17 -10.89 22.27
N ILE A 165 -19.41 -9.99 21.66
CA ILE A 165 -18.89 -8.81 22.32
C ILE A 165 -19.58 -7.58 21.73
N ILE A 166 -19.88 -6.65 22.64
CA ILE A 166 -20.51 -5.40 22.31
C ILE A 166 -19.61 -4.26 22.78
N PHE A 167 -19.37 -3.28 21.94
CA PHE A 167 -18.70 -2.05 22.32
C PHE A 167 -19.36 -0.83 21.68
N LEU A 168 -19.12 0.34 22.26
CA LEU A 168 -19.56 1.62 21.76
C LEU A 168 -18.35 2.48 21.46
N ASP A 169 -18.36 3.19 20.35
CA ASP A 169 -17.35 4.19 20.04
C ASP A 169 -17.93 5.33 19.22
N SER A 170 -17.26 6.49 19.25
CA SER A 170 -17.63 7.63 18.40
C SER A 170 -17.49 7.27 16.93
N ILE A 171 -18.46 7.65 16.11
CA ILE A 171 -18.45 7.46 14.65
C ILE A 171 -18.32 8.78 13.89
N SER A 172 -17.73 9.80 14.51
CA SER A 172 -17.53 11.12 13.89
C SER A 172 -16.49 11.10 12.76
N GLU A 173 -15.68 10.05 12.69
CA GLU A 173 -14.66 9.81 11.69
C GLU A 173 -14.59 8.32 11.32
N LEU A 174 -13.97 8.01 10.17
CA LEU A 174 -13.74 6.62 9.79
C LEU A 174 -12.71 6.00 10.71
N LYS A 175 -13.12 5.00 11.47
CA LYS A 175 -12.26 4.24 12.36
C LYS A 175 -11.97 2.85 11.83
N THR A 176 -10.81 2.34 12.21
CA THR A 176 -10.37 0.99 11.87
C THR A 176 -10.18 0.20 13.15
N TYR A 177 -10.81 -0.97 13.22
CA TYR A 177 -10.80 -1.82 14.39
C TYR A 177 -10.16 -3.16 14.10
N TYR A 178 -9.53 -3.71 15.14
CA TYR A 178 -8.97 -5.05 15.16
C TYR A 178 -9.47 -5.81 16.37
N ALA A 179 -10.33 -6.81 16.12
CA ALA A 179 -10.83 -7.72 17.16
C ALA A 179 -10.07 -9.05 17.08
N PHE A 180 -9.65 -9.62 18.19
CA PHE A 180 -8.88 -10.84 18.22
C PHE A 180 -9.11 -11.67 19.48
N ASN A 181 -9.00 -12.99 19.33
CA ASN A 181 -9.01 -13.95 20.41
C ASN A 181 -7.59 -14.22 20.87
N GLN A 182 -7.27 -13.93 22.09
CA GLN A 182 -6.10 -14.29 22.91
C GLN A 182 -4.69 -14.08 22.36
N ASP A 183 -4.29 -14.54 21.20
CA ASP A 183 -2.88 -14.62 20.86
C ASP A 183 -2.51 -13.65 19.76
N TYR A 184 -2.02 -12.46 20.17
CA TYR A 184 -1.23 -11.66 19.26
C TYR A 184 0.10 -12.37 18.95
N LYS A 185 0.53 -12.30 17.71
CA LYS A 185 1.85 -12.82 17.32
C LYS A 185 2.92 -12.05 18.09
N LYS A 186 3.72 -12.76 18.85
CA LYS A 186 4.89 -12.15 19.50
C LYS A 186 5.92 -11.79 18.46
N ALA A 187 6.52 -10.62 18.62
CA ALA A 187 7.66 -10.24 17.79
C ALA A 187 8.80 -11.25 18.00
N VAL A 188 9.40 -11.69 16.90
CA VAL A 188 10.57 -12.55 16.92
C VAL A 188 11.81 -11.66 16.85
N LEU A 189 12.72 -11.81 17.81
CA LEU A 189 14.00 -11.13 17.77
C LEU A 189 14.81 -11.66 16.58
N VAL A 190 15.07 -10.82 15.60
CA VAL A 190 15.86 -11.16 14.40
C VAL A 190 17.36 -11.04 14.68
N GLY A 191 17.77 -10.02 15.44
CA GLY A 191 19.18 -9.79 15.76
C GLY A 191 19.40 -8.44 16.41
N LYS A 192 20.66 -8.15 16.70
CA LYS A 192 21.14 -6.86 17.19
C LYS A 192 21.57 -6.03 15.98
N ILE A 193 21.16 -4.77 15.95
CA ILE A 193 21.64 -3.79 15.00
C ILE A 193 22.90 -3.12 15.58
N GLU A 194 23.92 -2.93 14.74
CA GLU A 194 25.09 -2.15 15.12
C GLU A 194 24.69 -0.70 15.44
N ASN A 195 25.39 -0.13 16.41
CA ASN A 195 25.14 1.25 16.80
C ASN A 195 25.44 2.19 15.63
N GLN A 196 24.47 2.99 15.27
CA GLN A 196 24.54 3.98 14.20
C GLN A 196 23.73 5.22 14.59
N ASN A 197 24.00 6.36 13.98
CA ASN A 197 23.22 7.57 14.20
C ASN A 197 23.35 8.51 12.99
N LEU A 198 22.60 8.22 11.92
CA LEU A 198 22.58 9.07 10.74
C LEU A 198 21.86 10.41 11.00
N HIS A 199 20.99 10.46 12.00
CA HIS A 199 20.33 11.71 12.42
C HIS A 199 21.28 12.70 13.11
N ALA A 200 22.45 12.27 13.54
CA ALA A 200 23.48 13.14 14.11
C ALA A 200 24.44 13.74 13.07
N ILE A 201 24.25 13.45 11.80
CA ILE A 201 25.06 14.04 10.72
C ILE A 201 24.83 15.55 10.70
N THR A 202 25.93 16.30 10.60
CA THR A 202 25.95 17.77 10.62
C THR A 202 25.80 18.36 9.21
N SER A 203 25.61 19.67 9.14
CA SER A 203 25.48 20.43 7.88
C SER A 203 26.78 20.50 7.04
N GLU A 204 27.89 19.96 7.55
CA GLU A 204 29.18 20.04 6.85
C GLU A 204 29.32 19.05 5.69
N ILE A 205 28.47 18.01 5.64
CA ILE A 205 28.50 17.01 4.58
C ILE A 205 28.02 17.60 3.25
N GLU A 206 28.86 17.43 2.22
CA GLU A 206 28.59 17.91 0.86
C GLU A 206 28.25 16.79 -0.12
N TYR A 207 28.84 15.60 0.11
CA TYR A 207 28.69 14.46 -0.78
C TYR A 207 28.36 13.19 0.01
N VAL A 208 27.34 12.49 -0.42
CA VAL A 208 26.89 11.21 0.16
C VAL A 208 26.99 10.12 -0.88
N ILE A 209 27.65 9.01 -0.55
CA ILE A 209 27.68 7.80 -1.35
C ILE A 209 26.84 6.73 -0.62
N VAL A 210 25.72 6.35 -1.21
CA VAL A 210 24.91 5.20 -0.73
C VAL A 210 25.39 3.96 -1.48
N SER A 211 26.11 3.06 -0.79
CA SER A 211 26.80 1.94 -1.41
C SER A 211 26.22 0.60 -0.98
N HIS A 212 26.09 -0.34 -1.95
CA HIS A 212 25.89 -1.74 -1.60
C HIS A 212 27.04 -2.22 -0.69
N PRO A 213 26.76 -3.09 0.31
CA PRO A 213 27.82 -3.56 1.24
C PRO A 213 29.03 -4.16 0.55
N ASP A 214 28.85 -4.86 -0.58
CA ASP A 214 29.96 -5.49 -1.33
C ASP A 214 30.90 -4.48 -1.99
N PHE A 215 30.47 -3.23 -2.16
CA PHE A 215 31.25 -2.18 -2.82
C PHE A 215 31.81 -1.13 -1.85
N LEU A 216 31.68 -1.35 -0.53
CA LEU A 216 32.09 -0.38 0.48
C LEU A 216 33.56 0.07 0.35
N ASN A 217 34.49 -0.85 0.00
CA ASN A 217 35.89 -0.49 -0.18
C ASN A 217 36.05 0.52 -1.32
N ALA A 218 35.50 0.21 -2.49
CA ALA A 218 35.55 1.11 -3.65
C ALA A 218 34.82 2.44 -3.41
N ALA A 219 33.72 2.41 -2.66
CA ALA A 219 32.97 3.60 -2.28
C ALA A 219 33.77 4.50 -1.34
N ASN A 220 34.51 3.92 -0.39
CA ASN A 220 35.39 4.67 0.50
C ASN A 220 36.60 5.25 -0.24
N ASP A 221 37.21 4.47 -1.16
CA ASP A 221 38.31 4.97 -2.01
C ASP A 221 37.84 6.17 -2.84
N LEU A 222 36.62 6.11 -3.40
CA LEU A 222 36.02 7.21 -4.15
C LEU A 222 35.75 8.43 -3.25
N ALA A 223 35.24 8.22 -2.04
CA ALA A 223 35.01 9.29 -1.08
C ALA A 223 36.34 10.00 -0.71
N GLU A 224 37.43 9.23 -0.50
CA GLU A 224 38.75 9.76 -0.22
C GLU A 224 39.31 10.58 -1.40
N ILE A 225 39.12 10.13 -2.63
CA ILE A 225 39.50 10.88 -3.83
C ILE A 225 38.79 12.24 -3.87
N HIS A 226 37.45 12.26 -3.70
CA HIS A 226 36.68 13.51 -3.70
C HIS A 226 37.06 14.42 -2.51
N GLN A 227 37.37 13.85 -1.36
CA GLN A 227 37.81 14.64 -0.22
C GLN A 227 39.18 15.26 -0.46
N THR A 228 40.11 14.55 -1.08
CA THR A 228 41.51 15.02 -1.26
C THR A 228 41.68 15.90 -2.50
N GLN A 229 41.02 15.58 -3.60
CA GLN A 229 41.20 16.29 -4.88
C GLN A 229 40.18 17.40 -5.06
N ASP A 230 38.91 17.20 -4.63
CA ASP A 230 37.84 18.16 -4.85
C ASP A 230 37.48 18.95 -3.57
N ASN A 231 38.11 18.60 -2.45
CA ASN A 231 37.84 19.18 -1.12
C ASN A 231 36.34 19.05 -0.70
N LEU A 232 35.69 17.95 -1.12
CA LEU A 232 34.31 17.64 -0.74
C LEU A 232 34.28 16.83 0.55
N ASN A 233 33.55 17.31 1.54
CA ASN A 233 33.32 16.55 2.77
C ASN A 233 32.32 15.42 2.49
N SER A 234 32.87 14.20 2.40
CA SER A 234 32.15 13.02 1.87
C SER A 234 31.88 11.98 2.97
N ILE A 235 30.71 11.32 2.89
CA ILE A 235 30.39 10.14 3.71
C ILE A 235 29.91 8.99 2.84
N VAL A 236 30.20 7.76 3.31
CA VAL A 236 29.67 6.52 2.73
C VAL A 236 28.70 5.90 3.71
N VAL A 237 27.51 5.55 3.24
CA VAL A 237 26.47 4.88 4.02
C VAL A 237 25.91 3.70 3.24
N THR A 238 25.38 2.68 3.93
CA THR A 238 24.71 1.56 3.29
C THR A 238 23.20 1.76 3.28
N PRO A 239 22.47 1.14 2.33
CA PRO A 239 21.00 1.13 2.35
C PRO A 239 20.44 0.61 3.67
N ASN A 240 21.02 -0.44 4.26
CA ASN A 240 20.58 -1.00 5.54
C ASN A 240 20.68 0.00 6.69
N GLN A 241 21.75 0.80 6.74
CA GLN A 241 21.86 1.86 7.74
C GLN A 241 20.75 2.90 7.58
N ILE A 242 20.42 3.27 6.34
CA ILE A 242 19.33 4.20 6.06
C ILE A 242 17.99 3.56 6.43
N TYR A 243 17.73 2.31 6.03
CA TYR A 243 16.47 1.62 6.35
C TYR A 243 16.23 1.50 7.85
N ASN A 244 17.27 1.23 8.64
CA ASN A 244 17.17 1.13 10.09
C ASN A 244 16.64 2.41 10.73
N GLU A 245 17.04 3.58 10.24
CA GLU A 245 16.66 4.85 10.85
C GLU A 245 15.45 5.54 10.18
N PHE A 246 15.23 5.31 8.89
CA PHE A 246 14.20 6.04 8.11
C PHE A 246 12.99 5.19 7.71
N SER A 247 13.05 3.85 7.86
CA SER A 247 11.92 2.95 7.55
C SER A 247 11.80 1.77 8.51
N SER A 248 12.26 1.92 9.76
CA SER A 248 12.20 0.89 10.81
C SER A 248 12.79 -0.47 10.39
N GLY A 249 13.86 -0.44 9.58
CA GLY A 249 14.56 -1.62 9.06
C GLY A 249 13.92 -2.25 7.82
N LYS A 250 12.81 -1.71 7.33
CA LYS A 250 12.18 -2.19 6.10
C LYS A 250 12.88 -1.62 4.87
N GLN A 251 13.20 -2.45 3.89
CA GLN A 251 13.66 -1.98 2.58
C GLN A 251 12.58 -1.09 1.95
N ASP A 252 12.93 0.18 1.77
CA ASP A 252 12.02 1.20 1.25
C ASP A 252 12.82 2.31 0.56
N VAL A 253 12.58 2.51 -0.73
CA VAL A 253 13.22 3.59 -1.50
C VAL A 253 12.91 4.98 -0.94
N ALA A 254 11.74 5.15 -0.29
CA ALA A 254 11.37 6.40 0.35
C ALA A 254 12.29 6.75 1.53
N ALA A 255 12.88 5.76 2.21
CA ALA A 255 13.85 5.98 3.27
C ALA A 255 15.11 6.71 2.76
N ILE A 256 15.62 6.33 1.57
CA ILE A 256 16.77 6.98 0.93
C ILE A 256 16.45 8.44 0.60
N ARG A 257 15.27 8.68 0.03
CA ARG A 257 14.77 10.04 -0.23
C ARG A 257 14.66 10.87 1.05
N ASP A 258 14.12 10.29 2.11
CA ASP A 258 13.90 11.01 3.37
C ASP A 258 15.22 11.27 4.12
N PHE A 259 16.20 10.39 3.99
CA PHE A 259 17.58 10.64 4.43
C PHE A 259 18.21 11.86 3.71
N PHE A 260 18.18 11.89 2.37
CA PHE A 260 18.66 13.06 1.61
C PHE A 260 17.86 14.32 1.93
N ARG A 261 16.54 14.20 2.11
CA ARG A 261 15.70 15.31 2.53
C ARG A 261 16.07 15.86 3.90
N MET A 262 16.42 15.00 4.85
CA MET A 262 16.93 15.41 6.16
C MET A 262 18.20 16.23 5.97
N LEU A 263 19.22 15.72 5.26
CA LEU A 263 20.48 16.43 5.02
C LEU A 263 20.26 17.78 4.34
N TYR A 264 19.43 17.83 3.31
CA TYR A 264 19.11 19.07 2.58
C TYR A 264 18.42 20.13 3.46
N LYS A 265 17.63 19.70 4.45
CA LYS A 265 16.89 20.58 5.36
C LYS A 265 17.66 21.00 6.61
N LEU A 266 18.86 20.50 6.84
CA LEU A 266 19.69 20.97 7.96
C LEU A 266 19.95 22.48 7.83
N PRO A 267 19.96 23.23 8.94
CA PRO A 267 20.33 24.65 8.93
C PRO A 267 21.73 24.81 8.31
N ASN A 268 21.87 25.70 7.35
CA ASN A 268 23.11 25.96 6.60
C ASN A 268 23.72 24.69 5.95
N SER A 269 22.86 23.82 5.43
CA SER A 269 23.28 22.60 4.76
C SER A 269 24.23 22.88 3.60
N ASN A 270 25.33 22.14 3.56
CA ASN A 270 26.28 22.13 2.44
C ASN A 270 26.03 20.96 1.49
N PHE A 271 25.02 20.13 1.71
CA PHE A 271 24.70 18.94 0.92
C PHE A 271 24.42 19.28 -0.54
N LYS A 272 25.24 18.76 -1.48
CA LYS A 272 25.20 19.07 -2.91
C LYS A 272 25.05 17.84 -3.79
N TYR A 273 25.72 16.74 -3.42
CA TYR A 273 25.86 15.58 -4.29
C TYR A 273 25.46 14.29 -3.59
N ALA A 274 24.79 13.42 -4.34
CA ALA A 274 24.44 12.06 -3.92
C ALA A 274 24.80 11.07 -5.03
N LEU A 275 25.46 9.97 -4.67
CA LEU A 275 25.73 8.85 -5.55
C LEU A 275 25.05 7.59 -4.99
N LEU A 276 24.26 6.93 -5.82
CA LEU A 276 23.78 5.58 -5.56
C LEU A 276 24.79 4.62 -6.21
N PHE A 277 25.65 4.02 -5.36
CA PHE A 277 26.77 3.22 -5.84
C PHE A 277 26.41 1.73 -5.80
N GLY A 278 25.96 1.24 -6.95
CA GLY A 278 25.43 -0.09 -7.17
C GLY A 278 24.47 -0.11 -8.35
N ASP A 279 23.84 -1.23 -8.55
CA ASP A 279 22.79 -1.38 -9.58
C ASP A 279 21.40 -1.24 -8.94
N GLY A 280 20.44 -0.74 -9.69
CA GLY A 280 19.05 -0.62 -9.28
C GLY A 280 18.24 -1.86 -9.64
N SER A 281 17.23 -2.16 -8.84
CA SER A 281 16.20 -3.15 -9.16
C SER A 281 14.89 -2.47 -9.51
N TYR A 282 14.10 -3.12 -10.36
CA TYR A 282 12.76 -2.67 -10.71
C TYR A 282 11.70 -3.07 -9.66
N ASP A 283 12.03 -3.99 -8.76
CA ASP A 283 11.13 -4.55 -7.75
C ASP A 283 11.34 -3.93 -6.36
#